data_410a995389dc09cb5c63faf11fdc58a1
#
_entry.id   410a995389dc09cb5c63faf11fdc58a1
#
_cell.length_a   1.000
_cell.length_b   1.000
_cell.length_c   1.000
_cell.angle_alpha   90.00
_cell.angle_beta   90.00
_cell.angle_gamma   90.00
#
_symmetry.space_group_name_H-M   'P 1'
#
loop_
_entity.id
_entity.type
_entity.pdbx_description
1 polymer ?
#
loop_
_entity_poly.entity_id
_entity_poly.type
_entity_poly.pdbx_seq_one_letter_code
_entity_poly.pdbx_strand_id
1 'polypeptide(L)'
;MCVSMLASGSRGNCAVVASTGTKILVDAGISCRETFKRMKALGEDPRTLSAILITHEHSDHVYGLATLAKKLRIPVFMTGATHQAWTRYLRNAKGERPHLEKFEPFESGHRFQVGDIEVRPFTIPHDAADPVGFS
;
A
#
# COMPACT_ATOMS: atom_id res chain seq x y z
N MET A 1 13.64 5.48 12.79
CA MET A 1 12.65 5.24 11.70
C MET A 1 12.73 6.36 10.69
N CYS A 2 12.68 6.03 9.42
CA CYS A 2 12.83 6.99 8.35
C CYS A 2 11.62 6.91 7.40
N VAL A 3 11.08 8.06 6.98
CA VAL A 3 9.98 8.13 6.02
C VAL A 3 10.46 8.87 4.79
N SER A 4 10.29 8.26 3.61
CA SER A 4 10.66 8.86 2.33
C SER A 4 9.45 8.89 1.41
N MET A 5 9.07 10.08 0.95
CA MET A 5 7.96 10.23 -0.01
C MET A 5 8.46 9.97 -1.41
N LEU A 6 7.88 8.97 -2.08
CA LEU A 6 8.15 8.70 -3.49
C LEU A 6 7.25 9.54 -4.40
N ALA A 7 6.02 9.78 -3.97
CA ALA A 7 5.05 10.58 -4.70
C ALA A 7 3.96 11.08 -3.75
N SER A 8 3.41 12.25 -4.03
CA SER A 8 2.26 12.80 -3.30
C SER A 8 1.41 13.65 -4.24
N GLY A 9 0.10 13.64 -4.01
CA GLY A 9 -0.84 14.44 -4.78
C GLY A 9 -1.86 13.62 -5.55
N SER A 10 -2.61 14.26 -6.43
CA SER A 10 -3.73 13.64 -7.16
C SER A 10 -3.30 12.66 -8.25
N ARG A 11 -2.02 12.63 -8.62
CA ARG A 11 -1.49 11.73 -9.65
C ARG A 11 -0.85 10.48 -9.08
N GLY A 12 -0.76 10.38 -7.76
CA GLY A 12 -0.23 9.19 -7.11
C GLY A 12 0.36 9.50 -5.76
N ASN A 13 0.16 8.58 -4.83
CA ASN A 13 0.68 8.68 -3.46
C ASN A 13 1.43 7.39 -3.12
N CYS A 14 2.64 7.54 -2.59
CA CYS A 14 3.49 6.39 -2.27
C CYS A 14 4.60 6.85 -1.33
N ALA A 15 4.78 6.13 -0.24
CA ALA A 15 5.83 6.45 0.73
C ALA A 15 6.50 5.18 1.22
N VAL A 16 7.80 5.28 1.53
CA VAL A 16 8.55 4.19 2.16
C VAL A 16 8.78 4.56 3.61
N VAL A 17 8.45 3.64 4.51
CA VAL A 17 8.74 3.76 5.94
C VAL A 17 9.72 2.65 6.29
N ALA A 18 10.88 3.02 6.80
CA ALA A 18 11.94 2.09 7.13
C ALA A 18 12.39 2.22 8.58
N SER A 19 12.50 1.08 9.26
CA SER A 19 13.18 0.96 10.54
C SER A 19 14.52 0.27 10.32
N THR A 20 15.20 -0.09 11.41
CA THR A 20 16.49 -0.80 11.33
C THR A 20 16.34 -2.15 10.62
N GLY A 21 15.24 -2.87 10.86
CA GLY A 21 15.08 -4.23 10.34
C GLY A 21 13.89 -4.43 9.40
N THR A 22 13.06 -3.40 9.16
CA THR A 22 11.82 -3.56 8.39
C THR A 22 11.60 -2.37 7.48
N LYS A 23 11.07 -2.63 6.29
CA LYS A 23 10.73 -1.60 5.31
C LYS A 23 9.35 -1.87 4.76
N ILE A 24 8.47 -0.89 4.80
CA ILE A 24 7.10 -1.01 4.29
C ILE A 24 6.80 0.11 3.30
N LEU A 25 5.91 -0.19 2.36
CA LEU A 25 5.40 0.79 1.40
C LEU A 25 4.01 1.20 1.86
N VAL A 26 3.76 2.49 2.00
CA VAL A 26 2.43 3.03 2.33
C VAL A 26 1.85 3.63 1.07
N ASP A 27 0.75 3.05 0.62
CA ASP A 27 0.08 3.31 -0.65
C ASP A 27 0.95 2.98 -1.87
N ALA A 28 0.30 2.63 -2.96
CA ALA A 28 0.93 2.22 -4.21
C ALA A 28 0.25 2.94 -5.39
N GLY A 29 0.22 4.27 -5.30
CA GLY A 29 -0.50 5.11 -6.25
C GLY A 29 0.23 5.42 -7.54
N ILE A 30 1.49 4.99 -7.68
CA ILE A 30 2.26 5.11 -8.92
C ILE A 30 2.54 3.72 -9.48
N SER A 31 2.95 3.63 -10.74
CA SER A 31 3.23 2.33 -11.37
C SER A 31 4.34 1.57 -10.63
N CYS A 32 4.35 0.27 -10.81
CA CYS A 32 5.42 -0.59 -10.28
C CYS A 32 6.80 -0.11 -10.79
N ARG A 33 6.89 0.21 -12.07
CA ARG A 33 8.12 0.71 -12.69
C ARG A 33 8.60 1.99 -12.02
N GLU A 34 7.70 2.97 -11.81
CA GLU A 34 8.05 4.24 -11.18
C GLU A 34 8.40 4.04 -9.70
N THR A 35 7.70 3.15 -9.00
CA THR A 35 8.03 2.82 -7.62
C THR A 35 9.46 2.30 -7.51
N PHE A 36 9.82 1.36 -8.36
CA PHE A 36 11.18 0.77 -8.36
C PHE A 36 12.23 1.81 -8.70
N LYS A 37 11.97 2.63 -9.72
CA LYS A 37 12.88 3.68 -10.16
C LYS A 37 13.16 4.68 -9.04
N ARG A 38 12.11 5.15 -8.37
CA ARG A 38 12.22 6.16 -7.32
C ARG A 38 12.87 5.61 -6.04
N MET A 39 12.58 4.36 -5.69
CA MET A 39 13.24 3.69 -4.57
C MET A 39 14.74 3.56 -4.82
N LYS A 40 15.12 3.09 -6.00
CA LYS A 40 16.54 2.95 -6.37
C LYS A 40 17.27 4.28 -6.36
N ALA A 41 16.62 5.36 -6.79
CA ALA A 41 17.19 6.70 -6.75
C ALA A 41 17.49 7.16 -5.31
N LEU A 42 16.76 6.63 -4.32
CA LEU A 42 17.00 6.91 -2.90
C LEU A 42 17.97 5.92 -2.25
N GLY A 43 18.56 5.00 -3.03
CA GLY A 43 19.42 3.97 -2.50
C GLY A 43 18.68 2.82 -1.82
N GLU A 44 17.36 2.69 -2.08
CA GLU A 44 16.52 1.65 -1.47
C GLU A 44 16.22 0.55 -2.47
N ASP A 45 16.45 -0.72 -2.08
CA ASP A 45 16.13 -1.86 -2.93
C ASP A 45 14.66 -2.25 -2.75
N PRO A 46 13.83 -2.20 -3.81
CA PRO A 46 12.41 -2.60 -3.69
C PRO A 46 12.20 -4.01 -3.18
N ARG A 47 13.14 -4.90 -3.40
CA ARG A 47 13.06 -6.30 -2.94
C ARG A 47 13.19 -6.46 -1.43
N THR A 48 13.61 -5.41 -0.73
CA THR A 48 13.69 -5.42 0.73
C THR A 48 12.39 -5.01 1.39
N LEU A 49 11.36 -4.64 0.63
CA LEU A 49 10.04 -4.34 1.17
C LEU A 49 9.42 -5.57 1.82
N SER A 50 8.91 -5.40 3.03
CA SER A 50 8.27 -6.49 3.80
C SER A 50 6.77 -6.52 3.63
N ALA A 51 6.14 -5.40 3.30
CA ALA A 51 4.69 -5.29 3.19
C ALA A 51 4.29 -4.02 2.45
N ILE A 52 3.04 -4.00 1.99
CA ILE A 52 2.39 -2.82 1.44
C ILE A 52 1.16 -2.53 2.31
N LEU A 53 1.02 -1.28 2.77
CA LEU A 53 -0.12 -0.83 3.55
C LEU A 53 -0.93 0.17 2.73
N ILE A 54 -2.24 -0.02 2.65
CA ILE A 54 -3.13 0.83 1.84
C ILE A 54 -4.06 1.64 2.73
N THR A 55 -4.13 2.94 2.50
CA THR A 55 -5.00 3.84 3.25
C THR A 55 -6.45 3.79 2.77
N HIS A 56 -6.66 3.76 1.46
CA HIS A 56 -8.00 3.66 0.86
C HIS A 56 -7.88 3.29 -0.62
N GLU A 57 -9.03 3.02 -1.26
CA GLU A 57 -9.08 2.40 -2.59
C GLU A 57 -9.03 3.35 -3.78
N HIS A 58 -8.90 4.65 -3.59
CA HIS A 58 -8.84 5.60 -4.71
C HIS A 58 -7.62 5.34 -5.59
N SER A 59 -7.74 5.57 -6.91
CA SER A 59 -6.73 5.19 -7.89
C SER A 59 -5.35 5.81 -7.63
N ASP A 60 -5.30 7.04 -7.10
CA ASP A 60 -4.05 7.71 -6.76
C ASP A 60 -3.34 7.09 -5.53
N HIS A 61 -3.94 6.05 -4.93
CA HIS A 61 -3.36 5.28 -3.82
C HIS A 61 -3.15 3.80 -4.16
N VAL A 62 -3.78 3.28 -5.23
CA VAL A 62 -3.71 1.86 -5.57
C VAL A 62 -3.38 1.57 -7.03
N TYR A 63 -3.03 2.57 -7.81
CA TYR A 63 -2.78 2.43 -9.25
C TYR A 63 -1.80 1.29 -9.58
N GLY A 64 -0.70 1.18 -8.86
CA GLY A 64 0.32 0.17 -9.09
C GLY A 64 0.22 -1.08 -8.21
N LEU A 65 -0.80 -1.17 -7.35
CA LEU A 65 -0.86 -2.19 -6.30
C LEU A 65 -0.85 -3.61 -6.85
N ALA A 66 -1.71 -3.93 -7.82
CA ALA A 66 -1.82 -5.30 -8.33
C ALA A 66 -0.49 -5.79 -8.91
N THR A 67 0.18 -4.96 -9.70
CA THR A 67 1.47 -5.30 -10.31
C THR A 67 2.57 -5.45 -9.27
N LEU A 68 2.64 -4.52 -8.31
CA LEU A 68 3.63 -4.57 -7.22
C LEU A 68 3.47 -5.81 -6.37
N ALA A 69 2.24 -6.12 -5.95
CA ALA A 69 1.96 -7.27 -5.11
C ALA A 69 2.33 -8.57 -5.82
N LYS A 70 2.00 -8.69 -7.09
CA LYS A 70 2.32 -9.86 -7.90
C LYS A 70 3.83 -10.03 -8.07
N LYS A 71 4.55 -8.94 -8.31
CA LYS A 71 5.99 -8.99 -8.56
C LYS A 71 6.79 -9.26 -7.28
N LEU A 72 6.43 -8.62 -6.17
CA LEU A 72 7.16 -8.72 -4.91
C LEU A 72 6.70 -9.88 -4.03
N ARG A 73 5.49 -10.37 -4.21
CA ARG A 73 4.88 -11.46 -3.42
C ARG A 73 4.93 -11.21 -1.92
N ILE A 74 4.70 -9.98 -1.53
CA ILE A 74 4.68 -9.57 -0.11
C ILE A 74 3.24 -9.35 0.36
N PRO A 75 2.99 -9.39 1.67
CA PRO A 75 1.65 -9.13 2.20
C PRO A 75 1.17 -7.71 1.89
N VAL A 76 -0.13 -7.60 1.59
CA VAL A 76 -0.80 -6.32 1.40
C VAL A 76 -1.84 -6.16 2.51
N PHE A 77 -1.70 -5.09 3.29
CA PHE A 77 -2.57 -4.79 4.42
C PHE A 77 -3.55 -3.70 4.03
N MET A 78 -4.83 -3.98 4.14
CA MET A 78 -5.91 -2.98 3.99
C MET A 78 -7.13 -3.44 4.75
N THR A 79 -8.08 -2.53 5.02
CA THR A 79 -9.32 -2.95 5.65
C THR A 79 -10.12 -3.83 4.71
N GLY A 80 -11.02 -4.67 5.26
CA GLY A 80 -11.87 -5.53 4.45
C GLY A 80 -12.75 -4.74 3.50
N ALA A 81 -13.30 -3.60 3.95
CA ALA A 81 -14.13 -2.74 3.11
C ALA A 81 -13.33 -2.11 1.96
N THR A 82 -12.10 -1.68 2.21
CA THR A 82 -11.22 -1.16 1.15
C THR A 82 -10.89 -2.24 0.14
N HIS A 83 -10.61 -3.45 0.60
CA HIS A 83 -10.34 -4.58 -0.29
C HIS A 83 -11.53 -4.90 -1.19
N GLN A 84 -12.75 -4.93 -0.62
CA GLN A 84 -13.96 -5.17 -1.39
C GLN A 84 -14.19 -4.09 -2.44
N ALA A 85 -14.03 -2.82 -2.07
CA ALA A 85 -14.19 -1.71 -3.00
C ALA A 85 -13.16 -1.78 -4.13
N TRP A 86 -11.90 -2.08 -3.78
CA TRP A 86 -10.84 -2.20 -4.77
C TRP A 86 -11.10 -3.33 -5.76
N THR A 87 -11.50 -4.51 -5.29
CA THR A 87 -11.78 -5.65 -6.17
C THR A 87 -13.04 -5.46 -6.99
N ARG A 88 -14.01 -4.67 -6.49
CA ARG A 88 -15.28 -4.42 -7.18
C ARG A 88 -15.12 -3.47 -8.37
N TYR A 89 -14.33 -2.41 -8.21
CA TYR A 89 -14.26 -1.34 -9.19
C TYR A 89 -13.07 -1.43 -10.13
N LEU A 90 -12.00 -2.11 -9.74
CA LEU A 90 -10.76 -2.17 -10.52
C LEU A 90 -10.60 -3.54 -11.18
N ARG A 91 -11.29 -3.71 -12.30
CA ARG A 91 -11.20 -4.93 -13.10
C ARG A 91 -10.19 -4.72 -14.23
N ASN A 92 -9.49 -5.80 -14.62
CA ASN A 92 -8.58 -5.76 -15.76
C ASN A 92 -9.36 -5.76 -17.08
N ALA A 93 -8.65 -5.72 -18.22
CA ALA A 93 -9.26 -5.67 -19.55
C ALA A 93 -10.15 -6.89 -19.86
N LYS A 94 -9.97 -8.01 -19.17
CA LYS A 94 -10.78 -9.22 -19.32
C LYS A 94 -11.99 -9.24 -18.38
N GLY A 95 -12.21 -8.20 -17.61
CA GLY A 95 -13.28 -8.12 -16.64
C GLY A 95 -12.99 -8.88 -15.34
N GLU A 96 -11.79 -9.38 -15.17
CA GLU A 96 -11.39 -10.10 -13.97
C GLU A 96 -11.08 -9.12 -12.83
N ARG A 97 -11.45 -9.50 -11.62
CA ARG A 97 -11.14 -8.70 -10.42
C ARG A 97 -9.66 -8.86 -10.07
N PRO A 98 -9.02 -7.78 -9.57
CA PRO A 98 -7.65 -7.91 -9.07
C PRO A 98 -7.60 -8.90 -7.91
N HIS A 99 -6.49 -9.64 -7.83
CA HIS A 99 -6.30 -10.68 -6.81
C HIS A 99 -5.01 -10.43 -6.05
N LEU A 100 -5.08 -10.57 -4.72
CA LEU A 100 -3.92 -10.49 -3.85
C LEU A 100 -3.60 -11.87 -3.29
N GLU A 101 -2.41 -12.35 -3.55
CA GLU A 101 -1.94 -13.65 -3.08
C GLU A 101 -1.83 -13.70 -1.55
N LYS A 102 -1.38 -12.58 -0.95
CA LYS A 102 -1.19 -12.46 0.51
C LYS A 102 -1.92 -11.24 1.03
N PHE A 103 -3.23 -11.35 1.14
CA PHE A 103 -4.05 -10.29 1.70
C PHE A 103 -4.17 -10.44 3.22
N GLU A 104 -3.82 -9.37 3.94
CA GLU A 104 -3.90 -9.31 5.40
C GLU A 104 -4.86 -8.19 5.81
N PRO A 105 -6.10 -8.52 6.23
CA PRO A 105 -7.04 -7.49 6.66
C PRO A 105 -6.68 -6.95 8.04
N PHE A 106 -6.97 -5.67 8.26
CA PHE A 106 -6.90 -5.05 9.58
C PHE A 106 -8.14 -4.19 9.80
N GLU A 107 -8.36 -3.75 11.03
CA GLU A 107 -9.45 -2.88 11.40
C GLU A 107 -8.92 -1.55 11.92
N SER A 108 -9.60 -0.44 11.57
CA SER A 108 -9.29 0.87 12.11
C SER A 108 -9.39 0.84 13.63
N GLY A 109 -8.43 1.46 14.31
CA GLY A 109 -8.37 1.47 15.76
C GLY A 109 -7.66 0.26 16.38
N HIS A 110 -7.32 -0.76 15.59
CA HIS A 110 -6.65 -1.96 16.07
C HIS A 110 -5.22 -2.00 15.55
N ARG A 111 -4.25 -1.82 16.44
CA ARG A 111 -2.83 -1.85 16.06
C ARG A 111 -2.39 -3.25 15.64
N PHE A 112 -1.40 -3.29 14.74
CA PHE A 112 -0.79 -4.54 14.31
C PHE A 112 0.70 -4.34 14.08
N GLN A 113 1.41 -5.45 13.87
CA GLN A 113 2.86 -5.45 13.78
C GLN A 113 3.30 -5.90 12.39
N VAL A 114 4.27 -5.18 11.78
CA VAL A 114 4.96 -5.62 10.57
C VAL A 114 6.44 -5.60 10.89
N GLY A 115 7.05 -6.78 11.06
CA GLY A 115 8.43 -6.87 11.52
C GLY A 115 8.59 -6.17 12.86
N ASP A 116 9.49 -5.21 12.95
CA ASP A 116 9.73 -4.41 14.14
C ASP A 116 8.96 -3.08 14.15
N ILE A 117 8.05 -2.87 13.18
CA ILE A 117 7.23 -1.66 13.10
C ILE A 117 5.85 -1.94 13.66
N GLU A 118 5.43 -1.16 14.67
CA GLU A 118 4.06 -1.17 15.15
C GLU A 118 3.24 -0.17 14.34
N VAL A 119 2.11 -0.63 13.79
CA VAL A 119 1.23 0.19 12.96
C VAL A 119 -0.07 0.44 13.70
N ARG A 120 -0.50 1.70 13.78
CA ARG A 120 -1.74 2.12 14.43
C ARG A 120 -2.65 2.78 13.41
N PRO A 121 -3.60 2.04 12.82
CA PRO A 121 -4.54 2.64 11.87
C PRO A 121 -5.62 3.42 12.61
N PHE A 122 -6.02 4.55 12.04
CA PHE A 122 -7.10 5.37 12.56
C PHE A 122 -7.99 5.85 11.41
N THR A 123 -9.30 6.01 11.69
CA THR A 123 -10.26 6.46 10.69
C THR A 123 -10.04 7.94 10.37
N ILE A 124 -10.06 8.28 9.07
CA ILE A 124 -9.99 9.67 8.63
C ILE A 124 -11.27 10.03 7.86
N PRO A 125 -11.71 11.31 7.90
CA PRO A 125 -12.83 11.75 7.09
C PRO A 125 -12.42 11.87 5.63
N HIS A 126 -12.91 10.94 4.79
CA HIS A 126 -12.60 10.91 3.37
C HIS A 126 -13.72 10.17 2.63
N ASP A 127 -13.87 10.47 1.34
CA ASP A 127 -14.87 9.87 0.48
C ASP A 127 -14.37 8.52 -0.06
N ALA A 128 -14.42 7.50 0.76
CA ALA A 128 -13.98 6.15 0.45
C ALA A 128 -14.72 5.14 1.33
N ALA A 129 -14.55 3.85 1.04
CA ALA A 129 -15.26 2.78 1.77
C ALA A 129 -14.87 2.73 3.26
N ASP A 130 -13.57 2.81 3.55
CA ASP A 130 -13.08 2.76 4.94
C ASP A 130 -11.68 3.38 4.98
N PRO A 131 -11.59 4.72 4.81
CA PRO A 131 -10.30 5.39 4.73
C PRO A 131 -9.62 5.44 6.08
N VAL A 132 -8.32 5.12 6.09
CA VAL A 132 -7.52 5.14 7.32
C VAL A 132 -6.22 5.91 7.11
N GLY A 133 -5.71 6.46 8.23
CA GLY A 133 -4.35 6.92 8.32
C GLY A 133 -3.55 5.94 9.18
N PHE A 134 -2.24 6.07 9.18
CA PHE A 134 -1.36 5.23 9.99
C PHE A 134 -0.47 6.08 10.89
N SER A 135 -0.26 5.57 12.06
CA SER A 135 0.59 6.21 13.06
C SER A 135 1.65 5.23 13.55
#